data_439690027f79660cd863de18d4638123
#
_entry.id   439690027f79660cd863de18d4638123
#
_cell.length_a   1.000
_cell.length_b   1.000
_cell.length_c   1.000
_cell.angle_alpha   90.00
_cell.angle_beta   90.00
_cell.angle_gamma   90.00
#
_symmetry.space_group_name_H-M   'P 1'
#
loop_
_entity.id
_entity.type
_entity.pdbx_description
1 polymer ?
#
loop_
_entity_poly.entity_id
_entity_poly.type
_entity_poly.pdbx_seq_one_letter_code
_entity_poly.pdbx_strand_id
1 'polypeptide(L)'
;VELNEDISKIVKELYTADFIKNLSKLSKIKELFSTNVGNTALANYHEMYESGFLGTHVDHSSEPNTGLPHVLNIILYLSKNWDKSWGGSTMFANKNGTKIEKTIDYIPNRAVIFLHTPFTFHGVTKIQNNLTKRSSIYVDYYSQNKNPYAHLDLQFKNVWFKHPTTFI
;
A
#
# COMPACT_ATOMS: atom_id res chain seq x y z
N VAL A 1 -10.96 15.79 9.19
CA VAL A 1 -9.63 16.04 9.78
C VAL A 1 -8.78 16.71 8.74
N GLU A 2 -8.41 17.98 8.92
CA GLU A 2 -7.44 18.64 8.04
C GLU A 2 -6.07 17.98 8.25
N LEU A 3 -5.47 17.51 7.17
CA LEU A 3 -4.08 17.07 7.21
C LEU A 3 -3.18 18.27 7.48
N ASN A 4 -2.16 18.07 8.32
CA ASN A 4 -1.09 19.03 8.49
C ASN A 4 -0.55 19.44 7.12
N GLU A 5 -0.21 20.72 6.95
CA GLU A 5 0.25 21.29 5.67
C GLU A 5 1.44 20.52 5.06
N ASP A 6 2.38 20.06 5.89
CA ASP A 6 3.53 19.27 5.43
C ASP A 6 3.12 17.90 4.90
N ILE A 7 2.16 17.23 5.55
CA ILE A 7 1.61 15.95 5.07
C ILE A 7 0.87 16.18 3.75
N SER A 8 0.11 17.27 3.64
CA SER A 8 -0.58 17.63 2.40
C SER A 8 0.39 17.86 1.23
N LYS A 9 1.54 18.49 1.48
CA LYS A 9 2.60 18.66 0.47
C LYS A 9 3.17 17.32 0.01
N ILE A 10 3.49 16.42 0.96
CA ILE A 10 3.99 15.08 0.64
C ILE A 10 2.96 14.31 -0.19
N VAL A 11 1.69 14.34 0.21
CA VAL A 11 0.63 13.66 -0.54
C VAL A 11 0.53 14.21 -1.96
N LYS A 12 0.53 15.53 -2.13
CA LYS A 12 0.48 16.16 -3.46
C LYS A 12 1.65 15.71 -4.34
N GLU A 13 2.87 15.59 -3.76
CA GLU A 13 4.04 15.14 -4.50
C GLU A 13 3.87 13.73 -5.06
N LEU A 14 3.27 12.81 -4.31
CA LEU A 14 3.01 11.44 -4.76
C LEU A 14 2.04 11.34 -5.96
N TYR A 15 1.31 12.41 -6.25
CA TYR A 15 0.38 12.50 -7.39
C TYR A 15 0.94 13.29 -8.57
N THR A 16 2.16 13.84 -8.48
CA THR A 16 2.75 14.61 -9.58
C THR A 16 3.09 13.73 -10.77
N ALA A 17 2.99 14.29 -11.97
CA ALA A 17 3.32 13.58 -13.20
C ALA A 17 4.77 13.08 -13.20
N ASP A 18 5.70 13.88 -12.65
CA ASP A 18 7.12 13.51 -12.57
C ASP A 18 7.35 12.36 -11.61
N PHE A 19 6.70 12.34 -10.45
CA PHE A 19 6.78 11.23 -9.52
C PHE A 19 6.24 9.94 -10.15
N ILE A 20 5.05 10.01 -10.76
CA ILE A 20 4.41 8.86 -11.43
C ILE A 20 5.27 8.35 -12.59
N LYS A 21 5.89 9.23 -13.37
CA LYS A 21 6.82 8.86 -14.44
C LYS A 21 8.06 8.11 -13.91
N ASN A 22 8.62 8.57 -12.79
CA ASN A 22 9.76 7.90 -12.16
C ASN A 22 9.35 6.54 -11.57
N LEU A 23 8.17 6.46 -10.96
CA LEU A 23 7.60 5.22 -10.46
C LEU A 23 7.32 4.22 -11.57
N SER A 24 6.82 4.68 -12.72
CA SER A 24 6.62 3.85 -13.92
C SER A 24 7.94 3.26 -14.44
N LYS A 25 9.01 4.06 -14.46
CA LYS A 25 10.35 3.56 -14.84
C LYS A 25 10.87 2.51 -13.86
N LEU A 26 10.72 2.75 -12.55
CA LEU A 26 11.16 1.85 -11.49
C LEU A 26 10.40 0.51 -11.53
N SER A 27 9.10 0.56 -11.65
CA SER A 27 8.21 -0.62 -11.64
C SER A 27 8.14 -1.35 -12.99
N LYS A 28 8.57 -0.70 -14.09
CA LYS A 28 8.38 -1.14 -15.48
C LYS A 28 6.90 -1.24 -15.90
N ILE A 29 5.99 -0.69 -15.12
CA ILE A 29 4.58 -0.61 -15.48
C ILE A 29 4.36 0.60 -16.36
N LYS A 30 3.83 0.37 -17.56
CA LYS A 30 3.49 1.42 -18.52
C LYS A 30 2.13 2.04 -18.18
N GLU A 31 1.95 3.29 -18.63
CA GLU A 31 0.67 4.01 -18.52
C GLU A 31 0.16 4.09 -17.07
N LEU A 32 1.11 4.24 -16.13
CA LEU A 32 0.81 4.37 -14.71
C LEU A 32 0.14 5.71 -14.45
N PHE A 33 -0.92 5.69 -13.65
CA PHE A 33 -1.60 6.88 -13.17
C PHE A 33 -2.14 6.68 -11.76
N SER A 34 -2.48 7.76 -11.11
CA SER A 34 -3.24 7.74 -9.87
C SER A 34 -4.52 8.53 -10.06
N THR A 35 -5.59 8.09 -9.44
CA THR A 35 -6.84 8.85 -9.44
C THR A 35 -6.63 10.10 -8.59
N ASN A 36 -6.87 11.26 -9.18
CA ASN A 36 -6.78 12.51 -8.45
C ASN A 36 -7.92 12.61 -7.46
N VAL A 37 -7.60 12.42 -6.24
CA VAL A 37 -8.51 12.14 -5.19
C VAL A 37 -8.70 13.40 -4.37
N GLY A 38 -9.45 14.34 -4.91
CA GLY A 38 -9.73 15.61 -4.26
C GLY A 38 -10.19 15.46 -2.80
N ASN A 39 -10.94 14.43 -2.46
CA ASN A 39 -11.42 14.16 -1.11
C ASN A 39 -10.95 12.85 -0.49
N THR A 40 -10.31 11.96 -1.22
CA THR A 40 -9.89 10.65 -0.72
C THR A 40 -8.44 10.63 -0.25
N ALA A 41 -7.67 11.69 -0.41
CA ALA A 41 -6.39 11.84 0.27
C ALA A 41 -6.52 11.61 1.78
N LEU A 42 -7.66 11.95 2.35
CA LEU A 42 -7.99 11.66 3.74
C LEU A 42 -8.33 10.19 4.01
N ALA A 43 -8.93 9.50 3.06
CA ALA A 43 -9.25 8.08 3.18
C ALA A 43 -8.00 7.19 3.17
N ASN A 44 -6.90 7.71 2.65
CA ASN A 44 -5.64 7.00 2.57
C ASN A 44 -4.73 7.21 3.80
N TYR A 45 -5.14 8.00 4.77
CA TYR A 45 -4.45 8.16 6.04
C TYR A 45 -4.96 7.14 7.05
N HIS A 46 -4.06 6.30 7.55
CA HIS A 46 -4.37 5.25 8.49
C HIS A 46 -3.66 5.47 9.82
N GLU A 47 -4.40 5.30 10.90
CA GLU A 47 -3.90 5.25 12.26
C GLU A 47 -4.20 3.88 12.87
N MET A 48 -3.22 3.34 13.56
CA MET A 48 -3.37 2.12 14.34
C MET A 48 -2.78 2.33 15.73
N TYR A 49 -3.45 1.78 16.72
CA TYR A 49 -3.12 1.93 18.13
C TYR A 49 -2.64 0.59 18.71
N GLU A 50 -2.32 0.58 20.00
CA GLU A 50 -1.96 -0.62 20.75
C GLU A 50 -2.93 -1.78 20.45
N SER A 51 -2.37 -2.97 20.32
CA SER A 51 -3.09 -4.18 19.93
C SER A 51 -3.67 -4.20 18.51
N GLY A 52 -3.59 -3.09 17.76
CA GLY A 52 -3.99 -3.04 16.36
C GLY A 52 -3.11 -3.94 15.49
N PHE A 53 -3.74 -4.60 14.54
CA PHE A 53 -3.08 -5.39 13.49
C PHE A 53 -3.94 -5.40 12.24
N LEU A 54 -3.36 -5.75 11.12
CA LEU A 54 -4.10 -5.98 9.88
C LEU A 54 -3.72 -7.37 9.36
N GLY A 55 -4.68 -8.28 9.32
CA GLY A 55 -4.48 -9.63 8.78
C GLY A 55 -4.05 -9.61 7.32
N THR A 56 -3.41 -10.67 6.86
CA THR A 56 -3.00 -10.78 5.46
C THR A 56 -4.20 -10.75 4.52
N HIS A 57 -4.12 -9.91 3.51
CA HIS A 57 -5.17 -9.72 2.50
C HIS A 57 -4.55 -9.24 1.19
N VAL A 58 -5.33 -9.30 0.14
CA VAL A 58 -5.09 -8.62 -1.14
C VAL A 58 -6.16 -7.55 -1.28
N ASP A 59 -5.79 -6.33 -1.60
CA ASP A 59 -6.72 -5.22 -1.84
C ASP A 59 -7.56 -5.44 -3.10
N HIS A 60 -8.48 -4.54 -3.37
CA HIS A 60 -9.19 -4.50 -4.64
C HIS A 60 -8.22 -4.34 -5.82
N SER A 61 -8.44 -5.10 -6.88
CA SER A 61 -7.52 -5.16 -8.02
C SER A 61 -7.88 -4.21 -9.16
N SER A 62 -8.90 -3.39 -9.00
CA SER A 62 -9.31 -2.43 -10.02
C SER A 62 -9.80 -1.13 -9.42
N GLU A 63 -9.60 -0.04 -10.15
CA GLU A 63 -10.17 1.26 -9.83
C GLU A 63 -11.71 1.17 -9.90
N PRO A 64 -12.44 1.59 -8.85
CA PRO A 64 -13.87 1.31 -8.70
C PRO A 64 -14.76 1.88 -9.82
N ASN A 65 -14.39 3.02 -10.40
CA ASN A 65 -15.21 3.71 -11.41
C ASN A 65 -14.89 3.25 -12.84
N THR A 66 -13.65 2.92 -13.12
CA THR A 66 -13.16 2.62 -14.47
C THR A 66 -12.89 1.15 -14.72
N GLY A 67 -12.75 0.35 -13.66
CA GLY A 67 -12.33 -1.05 -13.76
C GLY A 67 -10.88 -1.25 -14.20
N LEU A 68 -10.08 -0.18 -14.28
CA LEU A 68 -8.68 -0.26 -14.68
C LEU A 68 -7.82 -0.94 -13.60
N PRO A 69 -6.79 -1.70 -14.00
CA PRO A 69 -5.99 -2.48 -13.07
C PRO A 69 -5.30 -1.64 -11.98
N HIS A 70 -5.47 -2.01 -10.73
CA HIS A 70 -4.67 -1.56 -9.59
C HIS A 70 -3.35 -2.35 -9.62
N VAL A 71 -2.23 -1.67 -9.71
CA VAL A 71 -0.97 -2.31 -10.07
C VAL A 71 0.18 -2.07 -9.09
N LEU A 72 0.08 -1.04 -8.25
CA LEU A 72 1.15 -0.67 -7.36
C LEU A 72 0.64 0.14 -6.18
N ASN A 73 1.22 -0.12 -5.00
CA ASN A 73 0.96 0.62 -3.77
C ASN A 73 2.24 1.26 -3.25
N ILE A 74 2.07 2.44 -2.66
CA ILE A 74 3.06 3.07 -1.79
C ILE A 74 2.46 3.20 -0.40
N ILE A 75 3.21 2.78 0.62
CA ILE A 75 2.89 3.03 2.02
C ILE A 75 4.01 3.88 2.61
N LEU A 76 3.70 5.10 3.04
CA LEU A 76 4.64 6.00 3.71
C LEU A 76 4.38 6.01 5.21
N TYR A 77 5.42 5.75 6.00
CA TYR A 77 5.37 5.72 7.46
C TYR A 77 5.63 7.11 8.05
N LEU A 78 4.71 7.61 8.88
CA LEU A 78 4.68 9.00 9.32
C LEU A 78 5.01 9.22 10.80
N SER A 79 4.89 8.20 11.65
CA SER A 79 5.16 8.38 13.09
C SER A 79 6.61 8.78 13.32
N LYS A 80 6.85 9.82 14.10
CA LYS A 80 8.19 10.41 14.29
C LYS A 80 9.13 9.51 15.11
N ASN A 81 8.63 8.92 16.18
CA ASN A 81 9.40 8.10 17.10
C ASN A 81 8.80 6.71 17.14
N TRP A 82 9.49 5.73 16.57
CA TRP A 82 9.01 4.35 16.54
C TRP A 82 10.16 3.39 16.82
N ASP A 83 10.01 2.57 17.84
CA ASP A 83 10.94 1.49 18.12
C ASP A 83 10.50 0.21 17.40
N LYS A 84 11.45 -0.54 16.86
CA LYS A 84 11.17 -1.79 16.12
C LYS A 84 10.43 -2.83 16.97
N SER A 85 10.71 -2.87 18.28
CA SER A 85 10.07 -3.79 19.21
C SER A 85 8.57 -3.55 19.38
N TRP A 86 8.09 -2.37 18.97
CA TRP A 86 6.67 -2.03 19.05
C TRP A 86 5.80 -2.67 17.96
N GLY A 87 6.39 -3.41 17.02
CA GLY A 87 5.66 -4.02 15.93
C GLY A 87 5.19 -3.01 14.88
N GLY A 88 4.00 -3.21 14.32
CA GLY A 88 3.45 -2.32 13.28
C GLY A 88 4.15 -2.42 11.93
N SER A 89 4.99 -3.43 11.74
CA SER A 89 5.71 -3.69 10.49
C SER A 89 4.77 -4.13 9.39
N THR A 90 5.05 -3.73 8.14
CA THR A 90 4.34 -4.28 6.99
C THR A 90 4.84 -5.69 6.72
N MET A 91 3.94 -6.66 6.64
CA MET A 91 4.27 -8.04 6.34
C MET A 91 3.75 -8.44 4.96
N PHE A 92 4.52 -9.30 4.29
CA PHE A 92 4.16 -9.93 3.03
C PHE A 92 4.12 -11.43 3.20
N ALA A 93 3.09 -12.06 2.67
CA ALA A 93 2.90 -13.49 2.74
C ALA A 93 3.15 -14.16 1.38
N ASN A 94 3.21 -15.48 1.41
CA ASN A 94 3.25 -16.31 0.21
C ASN A 94 1.98 -16.08 -0.65
N LYS A 95 1.99 -16.58 -1.88
CA LYS A 95 0.90 -16.43 -2.86
C LYS A 95 -0.48 -16.90 -2.40
N ASN A 96 -0.56 -17.66 -1.31
CA ASN A 96 -1.80 -18.14 -0.73
C ASN A 96 -2.22 -17.35 0.53
N GLY A 97 -1.37 -16.42 1.00
CA GLY A 97 -1.61 -15.61 2.20
C GLY A 97 -1.46 -16.34 3.53
N THR A 98 -0.93 -17.57 3.51
CA THR A 98 -0.93 -18.48 4.68
C THR A 98 0.38 -18.53 5.47
N LYS A 99 1.45 -17.95 4.93
CA LYS A 99 2.77 -17.92 5.57
C LYS A 99 3.45 -16.59 5.30
N ILE A 100 3.88 -15.92 6.35
CA ILE A 100 4.66 -14.69 6.23
C ILE A 100 6.05 -15.04 5.71
N GLU A 101 6.46 -14.39 4.62
CA GLU A 101 7.77 -14.59 3.98
C GLU A 101 8.70 -13.41 4.20
N LYS A 102 8.14 -12.22 4.37
CA LYS A 102 8.93 -10.99 4.57
C LYS A 102 8.20 -10.02 5.47
N THR A 103 8.98 -9.36 6.31
CA THR A 103 8.52 -8.26 7.16
C THR A 103 9.40 -7.05 6.92
N ILE A 104 8.77 -5.89 6.73
CA ILE A 104 9.45 -4.60 6.57
C ILE A 104 9.20 -3.79 7.84
N ASP A 105 10.24 -3.55 8.61
CA ASP A 105 10.16 -2.79 9.86
C ASP A 105 9.53 -1.42 9.62
N TYR A 106 8.63 -1.04 10.52
CA TYR A 106 8.10 0.30 10.56
C TYR A 106 9.19 1.24 11.07
N ILE A 107 9.79 1.99 10.16
CA ILE A 107 10.81 3.00 10.46
C ILE A 107 10.28 4.35 10.00
N PRO A 108 10.29 5.38 10.84
CA PRO A 108 9.83 6.71 10.46
C PRO A 108 10.46 7.20 9.14
N ASN A 109 9.66 7.88 8.33
CA ASN A 109 10.06 8.41 7.02
C ASN A 109 10.52 7.36 6.00
N ARG A 110 10.07 6.10 6.15
CA ARG A 110 10.27 5.04 5.15
C ARG A 110 9.05 4.93 4.25
N ALA A 111 9.28 4.77 2.95
CA ALA A 111 8.27 4.33 2.00
C ALA A 111 8.47 2.84 1.66
N VAL A 112 7.38 2.09 1.62
CA VAL A 112 7.32 0.72 1.10
C VAL A 112 6.55 0.77 -0.21
N ILE A 113 7.21 0.36 -1.29
CA ILE A 113 6.63 0.32 -2.64
C ILE A 113 6.55 -1.15 -3.05
N PHE A 114 5.39 -1.59 -3.49
CA PHE A 114 5.21 -2.97 -3.94
C PHE A 114 4.19 -3.08 -5.07
N LEU A 115 4.40 -4.10 -5.91
CA LEU A 115 3.45 -4.44 -6.97
C LEU A 115 2.20 -5.04 -6.36
N HIS A 116 1.04 -4.53 -6.78
CA HIS A 116 -0.25 -5.10 -6.45
C HIS A 116 -0.62 -6.15 -7.48
N THR A 117 -0.68 -7.40 -7.06
CA THR A 117 -1.10 -8.55 -7.89
C THR A 117 -2.16 -9.35 -7.14
N PRO A 118 -2.92 -10.24 -7.79
CA PRO A 118 -3.89 -11.11 -7.11
C PRO A 118 -3.29 -12.05 -6.06
N PHE A 119 -1.97 -12.02 -5.90
CA PHE A 119 -1.21 -12.88 -4.98
C PHE A 119 -0.36 -12.08 -3.98
N THR A 120 -0.38 -10.76 -4.04
CA THR A 120 0.40 -9.91 -3.12
C THR A 120 -0.33 -9.76 -1.80
N PHE A 121 -0.37 -10.84 -1.02
CA PHE A 121 -0.91 -10.81 0.32
C PHE A 121 0.00 -10.03 1.24
N HIS A 122 -0.56 -9.03 1.90
CA HIS A 122 0.15 -8.16 2.82
C HIS A 122 -0.72 -7.82 4.04
N GLY A 123 -0.10 -7.27 5.05
CA GLY A 123 -0.77 -6.90 6.29
C GLY A 123 0.15 -6.11 7.21
N VAL A 124 -0.27 -5.94 8.46
CA VAL A 124 0.49 -5.22 9.49
C VAL A 124 0.59 -6.08 10.74
N THR A 125 1.82 -6.25 11.26
CA THR A 125 2.05 -6.98 12.50
C THR A 125 1.43 -6.25 13.69
N LYS A 126 1.08 -7.01 14.73
CA LYS A 126 0.45 -6.46 15.94
C LYS A 126 1.32 -5.37 16.58
N ILE A 127 0.68 -4.27 16.96
CA ILE A 127 1.30 -3.18 17.70
C ILE A 127 1.32 -3.51 19.19
N GLN A 128 2.50 -3.37 19.81
CA GLN A 128 2.75 -3.73 21.21
C GLN A 128 3.04 -2.52 22.10
N ASN A 129 2.90 -1.31 21.55
CA ASN A 129 3.17 -0.09 22.29
C ASN A 129 1.89 0.73 22.51
N ASN A 130 1.80 1.39 23.66
CA ASN A 130 0.70 2.30 24.04
C ASN A 130 1.09 3.78 24.09
N LEU A 131 2.33 4.12 23.71
CA LEU A 131 2.86 5.47 23.86
C LEU A 131 2.50 6.38 22.68
N THR A 132 2.36 5.79 21.49
CA THR A 132 2.09 6.54 20.27
C THR A 132 1.34 5.67 19.26
N LYS A 133 0.68 6.34 18.32
CA LYS A 133 -0.01 5.68 17.21
C LYS A 133 0.92 5.42 16.03
N ARG A 134 0.68 4.31 15.32
CA ARG A 134 1.26 4.05 14.01
C ARG A 134 0.45 4.81 12.97
N SER A 135 1.08 5.77 12.31
CA SER A 135 0.45 6.59 11.28
C SER A 135 1.08 6.32 9.93
N SER A 136 0.27 6.10 8.91
CA SER A 136 0.75 5.89 7.54
C SER A 136 -0.20 6.50 6.51
N ILE A 137 0.36 6.86 5.37
CA ILE A 137 -0.40 7.17 4.16
C ILE A 137 -0.13 6.05 3.17
N TYR A 138 -1.16 5.60 2.46
CA TYR A 138 -0.99 4.76 1.30
C TYR A 138 -1.57 5.43 0.06
N VAL A 139 -0.98 5.14 -1.09
CA VAL A 139 -1.42 5.63 -2.39
C VAL A 139 -1.46 4.46 -3.36
N ASP A 140 -2.61 4.34 -4.03
CA ASP A 140 -2.86 3.34 -5.05
C ASP A 140 -2.55 3.91 -6.43
N TYR A 141 -1.87 3.11 -7.25
CA TYR A 141 -1.60 3.44 -8.63
C TYR A 141 -2.21 2.39 -9.56
N TYR A 142 -2.76 2.89 -10.64
CA TYR A 142 -3.48 2.11 -11.63
C TYR A 142 -2.76 2.19 -12.98
N SER A 143 -3.10 1.30 -13.91
CA SER A 143 -2.57 1.34 -15.26
C SER A 143 -3.72 1.37 -16.28
N GLN A 144 -3.56 2.18 -17.34
CA GLN A 144 -4.46 2.14 -18.48
C GLN A 144 -4.24 0.88 -19.35
N ASN A 145 -3.09 0.22 -19.18
CA ASN A 145 -2.81 -1.03 -19.85
C ASN A 145 -3.60 -2.18 -19.19
N LYS A 146 -4.45 -2.85 -19.96
CA LYS A 146 -5.25 -4.00 -19.48
C LYS A 146 -4.40 -5.22 -19.11
N ASN A 147 -3.17 -5.32 -19.58
CA ASN A 147 -2.21 -6.36 -19.19
C ASN A 147 -0.91 -5.75 -18.63
N PRO A 148 -0.97 -5.10 -17.46
CA PRO A 148 0.15 -4.34 -16.92
C PRO A 148 1.34 -5.22 -16.47
N TYR A 149 1.12 -6.53 -16.29
CA TYR A 149 2.11 -7.48 -15.76
C TYR A 149 2.74 -8.37 -16.86
N ALA A 150 2.58 -8.02 -18.14
CA ALA A 150 3.14 -8.82 -19.25
C ALA A 150 4.65 -9.07 -19.11
N HIS A 151 5.39 -8.11 -18.52
CA HIS A 151 6.82 -8.23 -18.26
C HIS A 151 7.18 -9.19 -17.11
N LEU A 152 6.19 -9.65 -16.33
CA LEU A 152 6.36 -10.59 -15.22
C LEU A 152 5.75 -11.97 -15.55
N ASP A 153 5.29 -12.18 -16.78
CA ASP A 153 4.53 -13.37 -17.19
C ASP A 153 3.30 -13.65 -16.30
N LEU A 154 2.66 -12.57 -15.83
CA LEU A 154 1.46 -12.62 -15.02
C LEU A 154 0.28 -12.04 -15.79
N GLN A 155 -0.87 -12.70 -15.67
CA GLN A 155 -2.13 -12.17 -16.19
C GLN A 155 -2.86 -11.38 -15.11
N PHE A 156 -3.41 -10.23 -15.51
CA PHE A 156 -4.32 -9.49 -14.63
C PHE A 156 -5.59 -10.32 -14.39
N LYS A 157 -5.95 -10.44 -13.10
CA LYS A 157 -7.24 -10.97 -12.66
C LYS A 157 -7.88 -9.98 -11.73
N ASN A 158 -9.13 -9.65 -11.99
CA ASN A 158 -9.89 -8.80 -11.09
C ASN A 158 -10.22 -9.58 -9.81
N VAL A 159 -9.83 -9.04 -8.68
CA VAL A 159 -10.11 -9.57 -7.35
C VAL A 159 -10.68 -8.44 -6.50
N TRP A 160 -11.82 -8.66 -5.93
CA TRP A 160 -12.39 -7.76 -4.94
C TRP A 160 -12.02 -8.26 -3.55
N PHE A 161 -11.14 -7.60 -2.88
CA PHE A 161 -10.70 -7.86 -1.52
C PHE A 161 -10.63 -9.36 -1.14
N LYS A 162 -9.46 -9.94 -1.10
CA LYS A 162 -9.26 -11.37 -0.88
C LYS A 162 -8.52 -11.63 0.42
N HIS A 163 -9.12 -12.46 1.27
CA HIS A 163 -8.44 -13.03 2.43
C HIS A 163 -7.89 -14.44 2.14
N PRO A 164 -6.86 -14.91 2.87
CA PRO A 164 -6.45 -16.31 2.79
C PRO A 164 -7.58 -17.20 3.29
N THR A 165 -7.68 -18.38 2.73
CA THR A 165 -8.71 -19.38 3.11
C THR A 165 -8.44 -20.03 4.46
N THR A 166 -7.21 -19.93 4.95
CA THR A 166 -6.80 -20.42 6.28
C THR A 166 -6.22 -19.23 7.07
N PHE A 167 -6.80 -18.93 8.20
CA PHE A 167 -6.24 -17.92 9.12
C PHE A 167 -4.99 -18.52 9.79
N ILE A 168 -3.93 -17.74 9.84
CA ILE A 168 -2.72 -18.04 10.61
C ILE A 168 -2.94 -17.56 12.05
#